data_a9cd0715467dd576a1741482e8d9303d
#
_entry.id   a9cd0715467dd576a1741482e8d9303d
#
_cell.length_a   1.000
_cell.length_b   1.000
_cell.length_c   1.000
_cell.angle_alpha   90.00
_cell.angle_beta   90.00
_cell.angle_gamma   90.00
#
_symmetry.space_group_name_H-M   'P 1'
#
loop_
_entity.id
_entity.type
_entity.pdbx_description
1 polymer ?
#
loop_
_entity_poly.entity_id
_entity_poly.type
_entity_poly.pdbx_seq_one_letter_code
_entity_poly.pdbx_strand_id
1 'polypeptide(L)'
;MISSITRLLSLVLAAGLSTSALAVEGDWGQVAQALGKSGSEMPGGVYRIGLPRTDLKVVLDGVEVKPALALGSWLAFRSEGDQALVMGDLVLTADEVSPVMQKLAEEGIEITALHNHLLRTAPATFYMHVRGFGGPAKLAAALHDALVLSKTPLTASSGAAPSQIELDTALIDRTLGAKGRVNGGVY
;
A
#
# COMPACT_ATOMS: atom_id res chain seq x y z
N MET A 1 -51.06 59.03 25.34
CA MET A 1 -51.42 57.80 24.65
C MET A 1 -50.27 57.38 23.79
N ILE A 2 -49.42 56.43 24.25
CA ILE A 2 -48.25 55.94 23.52
C ILE A 2 -48.43 54.45 23.40
N SER A 3 -48.62 54.01 22.14
CA SER A 3 -48.81 52.63 21.79
C SER A 3 -47.45 51.95 21.59
N SER A 4 -47.11 50.97 22.45
CA SER A 4 -45.93 50.11 22.33
C SER A 4 -46.18 48.97 21.37
N ILE A 5 -45.49 48.94 20.25
CA ILE A 5 -45.49 47.80 19.31
C ILE A 5 -44.34 46.89 19.66
N THR A 6 -44.66 45.72 20.23
CA THR A 6 -43.72 44.63 20.54
C THR A 6 -43.46 43.84 19.26
N ARG A 7 -42.24 43.92 18.70
CA ARG A 7 -41.81 43.06 17.59
C ARG A 7 -41.28 41.75 18.16
N LEU A 8 -41.99 40.64 17.90
CA LEU A 8 -41.48 39.29 18.10
C LEU A 8 -40.44 38.98 17.02
N LEU A 9 -39.23 38.72 17.42
CA LEU A 9 -38.16 38.23 16.55
C LEU A 9 -38.16 36.71 16.61
N SER A 10 -38.66 36.05 15.57
CA SER A 10 -38.65 34.58 15.45
C SER A 10 -37.26 34.13 14.98
N LEU A 11 -36.50 33.53 15.88
CA LEU A 11 -35.21 32.89 15.58
C LEU A 11 -35.45 31.49 14.98
N VAL A 12 -35.27 31.33 13.67
CA VAL A 12 -35.30 30.03 13.01
C VAL A 12 -33.95 29.38 13.16
N LEU A 13 -33.84 28.40 14.06
CA LEU A 13 -32.66 27.57 14.23
C LEU A 13 -32.63 26.51 13.13
N ALA A 14 -31.84 26.75 12.08
CA ALA A 14 -31.59 25.73 11.04
C ALA A 14 -30.62 24.67 11.60
N ALA A 15 -31.15 23.54 12.06
CA ALA A 15 -30.34 22.37 12.39
C ALA A 15 -29.80 21.75 11.10
N GLY A 16 -28.55 22.03 10.77
CA GLY A 16 -27.82 21.39 9.69
C GLY A 16 -27.62 19.90 10.02
N LEU A 17 -28.37 19.00 9.41
CA LEU A 17 -28.10 17.59 9.40
C LEU A 17 -26.83 17.35 8.58
N SER A 18 -25.68 17.25 9.26
CA SER A 18 -24.46 16.72 8.65
C SER A 18 -24.67 15.21 8.40
N THR A 19 -25.06 14.83 7.21
CA THR A 19 -25.03 13.44 6.78
C THR A 19 -23.56 13.05 6.61
N SER A 20 -22.98 12.40 7.60
CA SER A 20 -21.72 11.68 7.42
C SER A 20 -22.00 10.63 6.33
N ALA A 21 -21.44 10.82 5.15
CA ALA A 21 -21.39 9.78 4.14
C ALA A 21 -20.60 8.61 4.75
N LEU A 22 -21.32 7.54 5.10
CA LEU A 22 -20.69 6.27 5.42
C LEU A 22 -19.95 5.85 4.14
N ALA A 23 -18.63 5.81 4.19
CA ALA A 23 -17.85 5.19 3.14
C ALA A 23 -18.38 3.76 2.98
N VAL A 24 -18.83 3.40 1.80
CA VAL A 24 -19.19 2.02 1.49
C VAL A 24 -17.88 1.25 1.64
N GLU A 25 -17.81 0.40 2.68
CA GLU A 25 -16.67 -0.51 2.84
C GLU A 25 -16.64 -1.39 1.59
N GLY A 26 -15.52 -1.36 0.87
CA GLY A 26 -15.34 -2.22 -0.30
C GLY A 26 -15.34 -3.68 0.14
N ASP A 27 -15.90 -4.56 -0.68
CA ASP A 27 -15.81 -6.00 -0.46
C ASP A 27 -14.36 -6.46 -0.74
N TRP A 28 -13.49 -6.24 0.25
CA TRP A 28 -12.08 -6.61 0.18
C TRP A 28 -11.85 -8.12 0.13
N GLY A 29 -12.88 -8.92 0.48
CA GLY A 29 -12.87 -10.37 0.32
C GLY A 29 -12.71 -10.78 -1.14
N GLN A 30 -13.41 -10.12 -2.07
CA GLN A 30 -13.26 -10.37 -3.51
C GLN A 30 -11.88 -9.94 -4.03
N VAL A 31 -11.33 -8.85 -3.53
CA VAL A 31 -9.97 -8.41 -3.85
C VAL A 31 -8.94 -9.46 -3.39
N ALA A 32 -9.05 -9.91 -2.15
CA ALA A 32 -8.16 -10.93 -1.60
C ALA A 32 -8.23 -12.25 -2.38
N GLN A 33 -9.45 -12.67 -2.76
CA GLN A 33 -9.66 -13.88 -3.56
C GLN A 33 -9.06 -13.74 -4.97
N ALA A 34 -9.33 -12.63 -5.65
CA ALA A 34 -8.87 -12.39 -7.02
C ALA A 34 -7.33 -12.24 -7.09
N LEU A 35 -6.72 -11.59 -6.09
CA LEU A 35 -5.26 -11.46 -6.01
C LEU A 35 -4.57 -12.74 -5.51
N GLY A 36 -5.29 -13.63 -4.82
CA GLY A 36 -4.71 -14.82 -4.18
C GLY A 36 -3.99 -14.51 -2.86
N LYS A 37 -4.17 -13.30 -2.30
CA LYS A 37 -3.54 -12.88 -1.04
C LYS A 37 -4.39 -11.87 -0.29
N SER A 38 -4.53 -12.10 1.02
CA SER A 38 -5.24 -11.17 1.91
C SER A 38 -4.34 -10.00 2.32
N GLY A 39 -4.97 -8.88 2.60
CA GLY A 39 -4.38 -7.68 3.15
C GLY A 39 -4.92 -7.34 4.54
N SER A 40 -4.74 -6.09 4.92
CA SER A 40 -5.29 -5.51 6.14
C SER A 40 -5.84 -4.12 5.87
N GLU A 41 -6.89 -3.77 6.57
CA GLU A 41 -7.43 -2.42 6.56
C GLU A 41 -6.52 -1.46 7.32
N MET A 42 -6.35 -0.29 6.75
CA MET A 42 -5.55 0.80 7.28
C MET A 42 -6.45 2.01 7.55
N PRO A 43 -6.05 2.94 8.41
CA PRO A 43 -6.77 4.20 8.58
C PRO A 43 -7.05 4.90 7.26
N GLY A 44 -8.24 5.53 7.13
CA GLY A 44 -8.66 6.22 5.91
C GLY A 44 -9.29 5.32 4.85
N GLY A 45 -9.75 4.11 5.21
CA GLY A 45 -10.46 3.19 4.31
C GLY A 45 -9.57 2.59 3.24
N VAL A 46 -8.29 2.43 3.52
CA VAL A 46 -7.32 1.81 2.62
C VAL A 46 -7.15 0.34 2.97
N TYR A 47 -7.31 -0.55 2.00
CA TYR A 47 -6.97 -1.96 2.11
C TYR A 47 -5.58 -2.20 1.52
N ARG A 48 -4.61 -2.56 2.38
CA ARG A 48 -3.22 -2.73 1.97
C ARG A 48 -2.79 -4.20 2.00
N ILE A 49 -2.20 -4.65 0.90
CA ILE A 49 -1.67 -6.01 0.73
C ILE A 49 -0.15 -5.90 0.59
N GLY A 50 0.57 -6.52 1.52
CA GLY A 50 2.02 -6.59 1.49
C GLY A 50 2.50 -7.81 0.74
N LEU A 51 3.49 -7.65 -0.12
CA LEU A 51 4.06 -8.66 -1.00
C LEU A 51 5.59 -8.66 -0.88
N PRO A 52 6.16 -8.97 0.31
CA PRO A 52 7.61 -8.94 0.50
C PRO A 52 8.30 -9.99 -0.37
N ARG A 53 9.39 -9.61 -1.04
CA ARG A 53 10.23 -10.45 -1.89
C ARG A 53 11.14 -11.31 -1.02
N THR A 54 10.56 -12.24 -0.28
CA THR A 54 11.29 -13.20 0.56
C THR A 54 12.00 -14.28 -0.25
N ASP A 55 11.72 -14.37 -1.53
CA ASP A 55 12.38 -15.20 -2.53
C ASP A 55 13.75 -14.64 -2.97
N LEU A 56 14.01 -13.35 -2.77
CA LEU A 56 15.24 -12.69 -3.18
C LEU A 56 16.26 -12.65 -2.04
N LYS A 57 17.51 -12.92 -2.41
CA LYS A 57 18.68 -12.65 -1.57
C LYS A 57 19.49 -11.53 -2.23
N VAL A 58 19.25 -10.32 -1.82
CA VAL A 58 19.89 -9.10 -2.37
C VAL A 58 21.02 -8.68 -1.47
N VAL A 59 22.17 -8.38 -2.06
CA VAL A 59 23.38 -7.91 -1.36
C VAL A 59 23.76 -6.54 -1.90
N LEU A 60 24.03 -5.59 -1.02
CA LEU A 60 24.57 -4.27 -1.32
C LEU A 60 25.93 -4.11 -0.62
N ASP A 61 27.00 -3.97 -1.41
CA ASP A 61 28.37 -3.79 -0.91
C ASP A 61 28.76 -4.82 0.18
N GLY A 62 28.38 -6.09 0.00
CA GLY A 62 28.65 -7.18 0.93
C GLY A 62 27.62 -7.35 2.07
N VAL A 63 26.66 -6.46 2.22
CA VAL A 63 25.62 -6.51 3.25
C VAL A 63 24.30 -7.04 2.66
N GLU A 64 23.71 -8.03 3.31
CA GLU A 64 22.39 -8.56 2.90
C GLU A 64 21.26 -7.57 3.23
N VAL A 65 20.51 -7.19 2.21
CA VAL A 65 19.33 -6.31 2.34
C VAL A 65 18.13 -7.14 2.79
N LYS A 66 17.63 -6.87 3.98
CA LYS A 66 16.43 -7.55 4.49
C LYS A 66 15.18 -7.12 3.72
N PRO A 67 14.22 -8.04 3.44
CA PRO A 67 12.98 -7.69 2.73
C PRO A 67 12.24 -6.50 3.32
N ALA A 68 12.16 -6.39 4.65
CA ALA A 68 11.48 -5.29 5.33
C ALA A 68 12.19 -3.93 5.16
N LEU A 69 13.48 -3.91 4.81
CA LEU A 69 14.23 -2.67 4.59
C LEU A 69 13.88 -2.02 3.25
N ALA A 70 13.94 -2.80 2.16
CA ALA A 70 13.77 -2.24 0.82
C ALA A 70 13.11 -3.19 -0.21
N LEU A 71 12.80 -4.44 0.13
CA LEU A 71 12.32 -5.43 -0.83
C LEU A 71 10.83 -5.76 -0.61
N GLY A 72 10.05 -4.78 -0.18
CA GLY A 72 8.63 -4.95 0.12
C GLY A 72 7.74 -4.40 -0.98
N SER A 73 7.32 -5.23 -1.94
CA SER A 73 6.21 -4.88 -2.83
C SER A 73 4.92 -4.70 -2.03
N TRP A 74 4.02 -3.87 -2.52
CA TRP A 74 2.72 -3.67 -1.89
C TRP A 74 1.69 -3.14 -2.89
N LEU A 75 0.41 -3.40 -2.59
CA LEU A 75 -0.75 -2.84 -3.26
C LEU A 75 -1.66 -2.21 -2.21
N ALA A 76 -2.25 -1.06 -2.53
CA ALA A 76 -3.19 -0.36 -1.66
C ALA A 76 -4.44 0.02 -2.46
N PHE A 77 -5.58 -0.45 -2.00
CA PHE A 77 -6.89 -0.19 -2.60
C PHE A 77 -7.65 0.79 -1.71
N ARG A 78 -8.37 1.72 -2.33
CA ARG A 78 -9.32 2.60 -1.66
C ARG A 78 -10.62 2.62 -2.45
N SER A 79 -11.75 2.45 -1.74
CA SER A 79 -13.08 2.53 -2.36
C SER A 79 -13.41 3.95 -2.83
N GLU A 80 -14.00 4.02 -4.02
CA GLU A 80 -14.54 5.24 -4.63
C GLU A 80 -15.95 4.90 -5.19
N GLY A 81 -16.93 4.80 -4.29
CA GLY A 81 -18.26 4.31 -4.60
C GLY A 81 -18.27 2.81 -4.90
N ASP A 82 -18.75 2.41 -6.07
CA ASP A 82 -18.74 1.04 -6.59
C ASP A 82 -17.41 0.64 -7.27
N GLN A 83 -16.47 1.58 -7.37
CA GLN A 83 -15.15 1.38 -7.94
C GLN A 83 -14.06 1.48 -6.85
N ALA A 84 -12.83 1.21 -7.24
CA ALA A 84 -11.65 1.41 -6.40
C ALA A 84 -10.53 2.08 -7.17
N LEU A 85 -9.76 2.89 -6.47
CA LEU A 85 -8.42 3.28 -6.86
C LEU A 85 -7.45 2.25 -6.28
N VAL A 86 -6.55 1.71 -7.09
CA VAL A 86 -5.39 0.96 -6.62
C VAL A 86 -4.11 1.70 -6.96
N MET A 87 -3.19 1.71 -6.03
CA MET A 87 -1.79 2.11 -6.22
C MET A 87 -0.88 1.02 -5.67
N GLY A 88 0.34 0.94 -6.19
CA GLY A 88 1.28 -0.05 -5.71
C GLY A 88 2.71 0.27 -6.07
N ASP A 89 3.60 -0.50 -5.47
CA ASP A 89 5.03 -0.50 -5.75
C ASP A 89 5.49 -1.97 -5.83
N LEU A 90 6.00 -2.39 -6.97
CA LEU A 90 6.42 -3.74 -7.25
C LEU A 90 7.94 -3.81 -7.31
N VAL A 91 8.53 -4.66 -6.47
CA VAL A 91 9.98 -4.93 -6.50
C VAL A 91 10.24 -6.09 -7.45
N LEU A 92 11.00 -5.83 -8.49
CA LEU A 92 11.25 -6.75 -9.59
C LEU A 92 12.75 -6.92 -9.84
N THR A 93 13.16 -8.08 -10.33
CA THR A 93 14.48 -8.28 -10.92
C THR A 93 14.49 -7.81 -12.38
N ALA A 94 15.67 -7.65 -12.98
CA ALA A 94 15.80 -7.14 -14.34
C ALA A 94 15.03 -7.96 -15.40
N ASP A 95 14.99 -9.26 -15.25
CA ASP A 95 14.29 -10.20 -16.13
C ASP A 95 12.77 -10.21 -15.90
N GLU A 96 12.28 -9.76 -14.75
CA GLU A 96 10.86 -9.66 -14.43
C GLU A 96 10.22 -8.34 -14.93
N VAL A 97 11.01 -7.27 -15.13
CA VAL A 97 10.50 -5.94 -15.47
C VAL A 97 9.66 -5.96 -16.74
N SER A 98 10.22 -6.46 -17.85
CA SER A 98 9.53 -6.40 -19.15
C SER A 98 8.25 -7.22 -19.22
N PRO A 99 8.21 -8.51 -18.78
CA PRO A 99 6.99 -9.29 -18.84
C PRO A 99 5.89 -8.75 -17.91
N VAL A 100 6.25 -8.30 -16.72
CA VAL A 100 5.28 -7.71 -15.76
C VAL A 100 4.72 -6.40 -16.32
N MET A 101 5.58 -5.51 -16.83
CA MET A 101 5.19 -4.23 -17.42
C MET A 101 4.23 -4.41 -18.60
N GLN A 102 4.55 -5.34 -19.51
CA GLN A 102 3.71 -5.63 -20.67
C GLN A 102 2.33 -6.12 -20.23
N LYS A 103 2.27 -7.06 -19.28
CA LYS A 103 1.01 -7.62 -18.80
C LYS A 103 0.16 -6.56 -18.10
N LEU A 104 0.74 -5.72 -17.26
CA LEU A 104 0.04 -4.60 -16.64
C LEU A 104 -0.59 -3.66 -17.67
N ALA A 105 0.15 -3.31 -18.73
CA ALA A 105 -0.34 -2.46 -19.79
C ALA A 105 -1.49 -3.12 -20.58
N GLU A 106 -1.41 -4.42 -20.89
CA GLU A 106 -2.47 -5.20 -21.54
C GLU A 106 -3.76 -5.20 -20.71
N GLU A 107 -3.65 -5.27 -19.40
CA GLU A 107 -4.79 -5.28 -18.47
C GLU A 107 -5.29 -3.87 -18.09
N GLY A 108 -4.69 -2.82 -18.69
CA GLY A 108 -5.10 -1.43 -18.44
C GLY A 108 -4.65 -0.85 -17.09
N ILE A 109 -3.63 -1.44 -16.48
CA ILE A 109 -2.96 -0.86 -15.31
C ILE A 109 -1.87 0.09 -15.79
N GLU A 110 -1.91 1.32 -15.29
CA GLU A 110 -0.93 2.36 -15.59
C GLU A 110 0.38 2.12 -14.83
N ILE A 111 1.51 2.20 -15.53
CA ILE A 111 2.83 2.25 -14.92
C ILE A 111 3.20 3.73 -14.76
N THR A 112 3.32 4.20 -13.52
CA THR A 112 3.57 5.62 -13.23
C THR A 112 5.05 5.94 -13.02
N ALA A 113 5.86 4.95 -12.68
CA ALA A 113 7.31 5.08 -12.58
C ALA A 113 8.00 3.71 -12.67
N LEU A 114 9.25 3.72 -13.12
CA LEU A 114 10.18 2.60 -13.03
C LEU A 114 11.56 3.15 -12.68
N HIS A 115 12.15 2.72 -11.56
CA HIS A 115 13.42 3.24 -11.08
C HIS A 115 14.12 2.26 -10.12
N ASN A 116 15.34 2.58 -9.70
CA ASN A 116 16.07 1.86 -8.67
C ASN A 116 16.02 2.65 -7.36
N HIS A 117 15.80 1.97 -6.24
CA HIS A 117 16.04 2.54 -4.90
C HIS A 117 17.48 2.34 -4.47
N LEU A 118 18.06 1.20 -4.86
CA LEU A 118 19.40 0.79 -4.45
C LEU A 118 20.30 0.64 -5.67
N LEU A 119 21.44 1.30 -5.65
CA LEU A 119 22.49 1.12 -6.66
C LEU A 119 23.46 0.04 -6.18
N ARG A 120 24.13 -0.63 -7.11
CA ARG A 120 25.17 -1.66 -6.85
C ARG A 120 24.67 -2.91 -6.13
N THR A 121 23.38 -3.18 -6.14
CA THR A 121 22.85 -4.44 -5.59
C THR A 121 23.08 -5.62 -6.53
N ALA A 122 23.24 -6.79 -5.94
CA ALA A 122 23.27 -8.06 -6.66
C ALA A 122 22.27 -9.04 -6.02
N PRO A 123 21.23 -9.53 -6.77
CA PRO A 123 20.81 -9.02 -8.07
C PRO A 123 20.34 -7.56 -8.03
N ALA A 124 20.37 -6.87 -9.18
CA ALA A 124 19.80 -5.54 -9.31
C ALA A 124 18.27 -5.62 -9.14
N THR A 125 17.71 -4.69 -8.37
CA THR A 125 16.27 -4.58 -8.13
C THR A 125 15.72 -3.28 -8.70
N PHE A 126 14.51 -3.37 -9.25
CA PHE A 126 13.77 -2.27 -9.83
C PHE A 126 12.45 -2.11 -9.09
N TYR A 127 11.97 -0.88 -9.02
CA TYR A 127 10.73 -0.52 -8.35
C TYR A 127 9.78 0.06 -9.38
N MET A 128 8.65 -0.61 -9.58
CA MET A 128 7.65 -0.24 -10.58
C MET A 128 6.39 0.24 -9.86
N HIS A 129 6.11 1.53 -9.98
CA HIS A 129 4.89 2.10 -9.43
C HIS A 129 3.74 1.89 -10.41
N VAL A 130 2.62 1.46 -9.86
CA VAL A 130 1.41 1.14 -10.63
C VAL A 130 0.21 1.91 -10.11
N ARG A 131 -0.74 2.19 -11.01
CA ARG A 131 -2.01 2.81 -10.71
C ARG A 131 -3.12 2.18 -11.55
N GLY A 132 -4.28 1.95 -10.95
CA GLY A 132 -5.47 1.50 -11.64
C GLY A 132 -6.73 2.09 -11.04
N PHE A 133 -7.79 2.24 -11.86
CA PHE A 133 -9.09 2.68 -11.42
C PHE A 133 -10.17 1.84 -12.10
N GLY A 134 -11.12 1.30 -11.31
CA GLY A 134 -12.18 0.44 -11.83
C GLY A 134 -12.77 -0.52 -10.79
N GLY A 135 -13.40 -1.57 -11.24
CA GLY A 135 -13.96 -2.60 -10.37
C GLY A 135 -12.85 -3.28 -9.53
N PRO A 136 -12.98 -3.34 -8.18
CA PRO A 136 -11.89 -3.75 -7.30
C PRO A 136 -11.40 -5.19 -7.57
N ALA A 137 -12.29 -6.15 -7.77
CA ALA A 137 -11.92 -7.54 -8.10
C ALA A 137 -11.25 -7.66 -9.47
N LYS A 138 -11.67 -6.85 -10.47
CA LYS A 138 -11.05 -6.82 -11.80
C LYS A 138 -9.62 -6.27 -11.72
N LEU A 139 -9.41 -5.19 -10.98
CA LEU A 139 -8.06 -4.65 -10.75
C LEU A 139 -7.15 -5.65 -10.04
N ALA A 140 -7.68 -6.36 -9.04
CA ALA A 140 -6.93 -7.38 -8.31
C ALA A 140 -6.55 -8.57 -9.21
N ALA A 141 -7.45 -9.02 -10.09
CA ALA A 141 -7.16 -10.08 -11.07
C ALA A 141 -6.06 -9.64 -12.07
N ALA A 142 -6.17 -8.44 -12.62
CA ALA A 142 -5.16 -7.88 -13.52
C ALA A 142 -3.76 -7.81 -12.87
N LEU A 143 -3.71 -7.38 -11.61
CA LEU A 143 -2.47 -7.34 -10.84
C LEU A 143 -1.95 -8.73 -10.52
N HIS A 144 -2.83 -9.71 -10.22
CA HIS A 144 -2.45 -11.12 -10.05
C HIS A 144 -1.78 -11.66 -11.31
N ASP A 145 -2.42 -11.48 -12.48
CA ASP A 145 -1.94 -12.00 -13.77
C ASP A 145 -0.56 -11.41 -14.16
N ALA A 146 -0.29 -10.17 -13.76
CA ALA A 146 1.03 -9.59 -13.92
C ALA A 146 2.04 -10.15 -12.90
N LEU A 147 1.65 -10.28 -11.63
CA LEU A 147 2.53 -10.73 -10.55
C LEU A 147 2.97 -12.19 -10.70
N VAL A 148 2.15 -13.07 -11.29
CA VAL A 148 2.53 -14.47 -11.55
C VAL A 148 3.63 -14.61 -12.60
N LEU A 149 3.93 -13.56 -13.37
CA LEU A 149 5.07 -13.49 -14.29
C LEU A 149 6.38 -13.11 -13.58
N SER A 150 6.31 -12.78 -12.30
CA SER A 150 7.45 -12.62 -11.40
C SER A 150 7.51 -13.78 -10.41
N LYS A 151 8.56 -13.83 -9.62
CA LYS A 151 8.69 -14.80 -8.52
C LYS A 151 8.15 -14.26 -7.19
N THR A 152 7.37 -13.17 -7.23
CA THR A 152 6.80 -12.56 -6.03
C THR A 152 5.94 -13.56 -5.26
N PRO A 153 6.21 -13.84 -3.97
CA PRO A 153 5.42 -14.79 -3.19
C PRO A 153 4.01 -14.28 -2.94
N LEU A 154 3.01 -14.91 -3.56
CA LEU A 154 1.57 -14.61 -3.34
C LEU A 154 0.99 -15.35 -2.14
N THR A 155 1.62 -16.45 -1.72
CA THR A 155 1.22 -17.18 -0.51
C THR A 155 1.70 -16.46 0.76
N ALA A 156 1.02 -16.67 1.89
CA ALA A 156 1.45 -16.14 3.16
C ALA A 156 2.83 -16.69 3.53
N SER A 157 3.82 -15.82 3.76
CA SER A 157 5.09 -16.25 4.33
C SER A 157 4.89 -16.48 5.83
N SER A 158 5.09 -17.72 6.28
CA SER A 158 4.95 -18.15 7.69
C SER A 158 6.16 -17.77 8.56
N GLY A 159 7.05 -16.90 8.09
CA GLY A 159 8.22 -16.47 8.86
C GLY A 159 7.86 -15.36 9.85
N ALA A 160 7.92 -15.65 11.16
CA ALA A 160 7.94 -14.60 12.15
C ALA A 160 9.18 -13.73 11.91
N ALA A 161 8.98 -12.42 11.72
CA ALA A 161 10.08 -11.49 11.61
C ALA A 161 10.92 -11.50 12.91
N PRO A 162 12.27 -11.48 12.84
CA PRO A 162 13.09 -11.42 14.02
C PRO A 162 12.72 -10.19 14.85
N SER A 163 12.45 -10.42 16.13
CA SER A 163 12.11 -9.35 17.10
C SER A 163 13.34 -8.61 17.63
N GLN A 164 14.53 -9.19 17.44
CA GLN A 164 15.80 -8.62 17.91
C GLN A 164 16.65 -8.13 16.73
N ILE A 165 17.27 -7.00 16.94
CA ILE A 165 18.24 -6.41 16.01
C ILE A 165 19.53 -6.10 16.77
N GLU A 166 20.67 -6.26 16.10
CA GLU A 166 21.99 -5.96 16.65
C GLU A 166 22.36 -4.48 16.41
N LEU A 167 21.53 -3.56 16.90
CA LEU A 167 21.75 -2.12 16.80
C LEU A 167 21.56 -1.46 18.18
N ASP A 168 22.38 -0.47 18.51
CA ASP A 168 22.11 0.43 19.64
C ASP A 168 20.98 1.42 19.27
N THR A 169 19.74 0.94 19.42
CA THR A 169 18.55 1.74 19.11
C THR A 169 18.44 2.97 19.99
N ALA A 170 18.96 2.92 21.23
CA ALA A 170 18.96 4.05 22.13
C ALA A 170 19.92 5.17 21.64
N LEU A 171 21.06 4.79 21.06
CA LEU A 171 21.95 5.77 20.43
C LEU A 171 21.28 6.41 19.21
N ILE A 172 20.62 5.61 18.36
CA ILE A 172 19.91 6.09 17.18
C ILE A 172 18.80 7.09 17.59
N ASP A 173 17.98 6.72 18.57
CA ASP A 173 16.90 7.58 19.09
C ASP A 173 17.42 8.92 19.61
N ARG A 174 18.49 8.89 20.41
CA ARG A 174 19.09 10.11 20.94
C ARG A 174 19.68 10.99 19.83
N THR A 175 20.32 10.36 18.85
CA THR A 175 20.98 11.11 17.76
C THR A 175 19.98 11.74 16.81
N LEU A 176 18.88 11.04 16.51
CA LEU A 176 17.83 11.53 15.61
C LEU A 176 16.76 12.37 16.33
N GLY A 177 16.72 12.35 17.67
CA GLY A 177 15.67 13.03 18.44
C GLY A 177 14.28 12.42 18.30
N ALA A 178 14.17 11.19 17.84
CA ALA A 178 12.91 10.48 17.60
C ALA A 178 13.05 9.00 17.97
N LYS A 179 11.96 8.41 18.48
CA LYS A 179 11.92 6.96 18.79
C LYS A 179 11.46 6.17 17.57
N GLY A 180 12.25 5.16 17.19
CA GLY A 180 11.89 4.19 16.18
C GLY A 180 11.14 2.97 16.73
N ARG A 181 10.86 2.03 15.83
CA ARG A 181 10.29 0.72 16.15
C ARG A 181 10.93 -0.36 15.29
N VAL A 182 11.10 -1.54 15.85
CA VAL A 182 11.55 -2.70 15.07
C VAL A 182 10.38 -3.25 14.26
N ASN A 183 10.61 -3.43 12.96
CA ASN A 183 9.68 -4.05 12.04
C ASN A 183 10.43 -4.98 11.08
N GLY A 184 10.15 -6.29 11.12
CA GLY A 184 10.78 -7.26 10.21
C GLY A 184 12.31 -7.32 10.29
N GLY A 185 12.90 -7.03 11.46
CA GLY A 185 14.36 -6.98 11.67
C GLY A 185 15.02 -5.68 11.18
N VAL A 186 14.23 -4.63 10.98
CA VAL A 186 14.66 -3.27 10.62
C VAL A 186 14.16 -2.30 11.69
N TYR A 187 15.04 -1.37 12.10
CA TYR A 187 14.72 -0.27 13.02
C TYR A 187 14.44 1.01 12.27
#